data_9c4ec94831066364262e9258ba79ed9b
#
_entry.id   9c4ec94831066364262e9258ba79ed9b
#
_cell.length_a   1.000
_cell.length_b   1.000
_cell.length_c   1.000
_cell.angle_alpha   90.00
_cell.angle_beta   90.00
_cell.angle_gamma   90.00
#
_symmetry.space_group_name_H-M   'P 1'
#
loop_
_entity.id
_entity.type
_entity.pdbx_description
1 polymer ?
#
loop_
_entity_poly.entity_id
_entity_poly.type
_entity_poly.pdbx_seq_one_letter_code
_entity_poly.pdbx_strand_id
1 'polypeptide(L)'
;MLNKLKRFIGSNEPVQQKAEENDKQQYIQYAQELEQSLSRLEAGVHESDDPSWIMQSVMKTALDFYKGDWIGFLEVDLELGLWTPTHWYNPSPNDKTLDLLQEFESAEFLHRWVTAMHDNTAIVVPDMEEVREQFPGEYAVYQRLMAKSVLAVPVKPRPMGFLVIRNPQRYLTRSSMLQLLAFVVLACVNEQKLMQSMKMSFSPENIENDADIIINLFGDLEIYTSSGVLREGDLKSPKCCRLLAYMLLNKKVTIPAMEIAEAIWPEEAAESDNPGKNLRALVFRLRQAFALISPHQLIETTTNGYRFNPDLHIMTDLQLFDKYWNMAQQTGSTSARVEILKQAVDLYKGKVLASAESEHWIMLTASHYDLRYTGVVNELLKTLEDAKDYQNLHKYAAQSLAVAPGNVKAHYWLIVAMFNLGADEMADAQLEAAKRALTDEEYYELVEALKKAKITEPSNLFRNEKLSI
;
A
#
# COMPACT_ATOMS: atom_id res chain seq x y z
N MET A 1 -32.92 66.06 -31.31
CA MET A 1 -31.70 65.25 -31.06
C MET A 1 -31.85 64.40 -29.78
N LEU A 2 -32.46 64.88 -28.73
CA LEU A 2 -32.63 64.16 -27.46
C LEU A 2 -33.53 62.87 -27.57
N ASN A 3 -34.48 62.82 -28.47
CA ASN A 3 -35.34 61.62 -28.63
C ASN A 3 -34.69 60.45 -29.42
N LYS A 4 -33.53 60.67 -30.07
CA LYS A 4 -32.75 59.58 -30.70
C LYS A 4 -31.77 58.96 -29.71
N LEU A 5 -31.30 59.70 -28.71
CA LEU A 5 -30.43 59.19 -27.68
C LEU A 5 -31.19 58.27 -26.66
N LYS A 6 -32.43 58.57 -26.33
CA LYS A 6 -33.25 57.72 -25.48
C LYS A 6 -33.62 56.36 -26.06
N ARG A 7 -33.65 56.24 -27.42
CA ARG A 7 -33.86 54.93 -28.07
C ARG A 7 -32.62 54.05 -28.10
N PHE A 8 -31.40 54.63 -27.94
CA PHE A 8 -30.16 53.84 -27.91
C PHE A 8 -29.81 53.36 -26.49
N ILE A 9 -30.26 54.07 -25.44
CA ILE A 9 -30.03 53.67 -24.05
C ILE A 9 -31.07 52.66 -23.58
N GLY A 10 -32.30 52.70 -24.09
CA GLY A 10 -33.36 51.77 -23.71
C GLY A 10 -33.37 50.39 -24.38
N SER A 11 -32.47 50.17 -25.37
CA SER A 11 -32.40 48.88 -26.08
C SER A 11 -31.34 47.91 -25.54
N ASN A 12 -30.43 48.37 -24.67
CA ASN A 12 -29.38 47.50 -24.11
C ASN A 12 -29.72 46.89 -22.71
N GLU A 13 -30.65 47.49 -21.96
CA GLU A 13 -31.05 46.96 -20.63
C GLU A 13 -31.70 45.57 -20.71
N PRO A 14 -32.61 45.22 -21.63
CA PRO A 14 -33.18 43.87 -21.64
C PRO A 14 -32.21 42.82 -22.18
N VAL A 15 -31.14 43.20 -22.91
CA VAL A 15 -30.12 42.28 -23.38
C VAL A 15 -29.11 41.98 -22.27
N GLN A 16 -28.72 42.97 -21.48
CA GLN A 16 -27.83 42.78 -20.35
C GLN A 16 -28.54 41.99 -19.23
N GLN A 17 -29.81 42.29 -18.90
CA GLN A 17 -30.55 41.50 -17.92
C GLN A 17 -30.79 40.06 -18.35
N LYS A 18 -31.04 39.79 -19.62
CA LYS A 18 -31.15 38.42 -20.15
C LYS A 18 -29.82 37.69 -20.14
N ALA A 19 -28.69 38.36 -20.35
CA ALA A 19 -27.37 37.78 -20.28
C ALA A 19 -26.99 37.41 -18.84
N GLU A 20 -27.29 38.30 -17.88
CA GLU A 20 -27.07 38.06 -16.44
C GLU A 20 -28.00 36.95 -15.89
N GLU A 21 -29.24 36.86 -16.35
CA GLU A 21 -30.17 35.80 -15.98
C GLU A 21 -29.74 34.43 -16.54
N ASN A 22 -29.24 34.41 -17.78
CA ASN A 22 -28.74 33.21 -18.40
C ASN A 22 -27.45 32.70 -17.70
N ASP A 23 -26.57 33.61 -17.32
CA ASP A 23 -25.35 33.29 -16.57
C ASP A 23 -25.66 32.73 -15.17
N LYS A 24 -26.70 33.31 -14.48
CA LYS A 24 -27.19 32.77 -13.21
C LYS A 24 -27.79 31.36 -13.36
N GLN A 25 -28.58 31.12 -14.39
CA GLN A 25 -29.16 29.81 -14.64
C GLN A 25 -28.09 28.78 -14.98
N GLN A 26 -27.10 29.13 -15.77
CA GLN A 26 -25.96 28.25 -16.05
C GLN A 26 -25.13 27.96 -14.80
N TYR A 27 -24.97 28.93 -13.90
CA TYR A 27 -24.29 28.71 -12.62
C TYR A 27 -25.06 27.77 -11.71
N ILE A 28 -26.37 27.94 -11.58
CA ILE A 28 -27.24 27.06 -10.79
C ILE A 28 -27.19 25.62 -11.33
N GLN A 29 -27.27 25.46 -12.65
CA GLN A 29 -27.19 24.17 -13.29
C GLN A 29 -25.83 23.51 -13.03
N TYR A 30 -24.74 24.27 -13.17
CA TYR A 30 -23.38 23.79 -12.86
C TYR A 30 -23.26 23.32 -11.42
N ALA A 31 -23.77 24.11 -10.46
CA ALA A 31 -23.71 23.77 -9.03
C ALA A 31 -24.53 22.51 -8.70
N GLN A 32 -25.71 22.35 -9.27
CA GLN A 32 -26.54 21.16 -9.10
C GLN A 32 -25.90 19.90 -9.69
N GLU A 33 -25.34 20.00 -10.91
CA GLU A 33 -24.66 18.87 -11.53
C GLU A 33 -23.36 18.51 -10.81
N LEU A 34 -22.64 19.51 -10.27
CA LEU A 34 -21.47 19.32 -9.42
C LEU A 34 -21.83 18.50 -8.18
N GLU A 35 -22.85 18.94 -7.43
CA GLU A 35 -23.33 18.26 -6.22
C GLU A 35 -23.77 16.82 -6.52
N GLN A 36 -24.55 16.60 -7.56
CA GLN A 36 -24.99 15.27 -7.96
C GLN A 36 -23.83 14.36 -8.38
N SER A 37 -22.84 14.89 -9.08
CA SER A 37 -21.67 14.12 -9.53
C SER A 37 -20.77 13.73 -8.35
N LEU A 38 -20.59 14.66 -7.40
CA LEU A 38 -19.82 14.38 -6.18
C LEU A 38 -20.52 13.35 -5.29
N SER A 39 -21.85 13.46 -5.11
CA SER A 39 -22.60 12.48 -4.30
C SER A 39 -22.58 11.08 -4.91
N ARG A 40 -22.61 10.95 -6.24
CA ARG A 40 -22.45 9.65 -6.90
C ARG A 40 -21.04 9.10 -6.74
N LEU A 41 -20.04 9.96 -6.84
CA LEU A 41 -18.65 9.57 -6.63
C LEU A 41 -18.41 9.12 -5.19
N GLU A 42 -18.91 9.87 -4.21
CA GLU A 42 -18.81 9.53 -2.79
C GLU A 42 -19.42 8.15 -2.51
N ALA A 43 -20.64 7.89 -3.02
CA ALA A 43 -21.27 6.57 -2.88
C ALA A 43 -20.41 5.45 -3.49
N GLY A 44 -19.80 5.69 -4.67
CA GLY A 44 -18.93 4.71 -5.31
C GLY A 44 -17.60 4.50 -4.59
N VAL A 45 -16.97 5.56 -4.08
CA VAL A 45 -15.70 5.48 -3.34
C VAL A 45 -15.83 4.65 -2.06
N HIS A 46 -17.01 4.64 -1.42
CA HIS A 46 -17.26 3.77 -0.26
C HIS A 46 -17.38 2.27 -0.59
N GLU A 47 -17.46 1.90 -1.87
CA GLU A 47 -17.57 0.51 -2.31
C GLU A 47 -16.22 -0.18 -2.51
N SER A 48 -15.09 0.57 -2.53
CA SER A 48 -13.78 0.02 -2.82
C SER A 48 -12.67 0.80 -2.12
N ASP A 49 -11.73 0.06 -1.52
CA ASP A 49 -10.50 0.61 -0.93
C ASP A 49 -9.31 0.57 -1.91
N ASP A 50 -9.53 0.13 -3.16
CA ASP A 50 -8.47 0.09 -4.17
C ASP A 50 -8.22 1.48 -4.76
N PRO A 51 -7.04 2.10 -4.54
CA PRO A 51 -6.71 3.42 -5.09
C PRO A 51 -6.79 3.48 -6.62
N SER A 52 -6.52 2.36 -7.31
CA SER A 52 -6.61 2.27 -8.78
C SER A 52 -8.05 2.39 -9.23
N TRP A 53 -8.96 1.69 -8.57
CA TRP A 53 -10.39 1.75 -8.86
C TRP A 53 -10.97 3.13 -8.55
N ILE A 54 -10.62 3.71 -7.38
CA ILE A 54 -11.04 5.05 -6.98
C ILE A 54 -10.60 6.07 -8.03
N MET A 55 -9.33 6.02 -8.45
CA MET A 55 -8.78 6.94 -9.45
C MET A 55 -9.49 6.83 -10.81
N GLN A 56 -9.75 5.61 -11.27
CA GLN A 56 -10.51 5.38 -12.51
C GLN A 56 -11.93 5.94 -12.41
N SER A 57 -12.60 5.75 -11.28
CA SER A 57 -13.93 6.28 -11.01
C SER A 57 -13.96 7.81 -10.98
N VAL A 58 -12.97 8.44 -10.35
CA VAL A 58 -12.78 9.89 -10.31
C VAL A 58 -12.57 10.45 -11.71
N MET A 59 -11.65 9.86 -12.49
CA MET A 59 -11.35 10.30 -13.85
C MET A 59 -12.55 10.13 -14.77
N LYS A 60 -13.27 9.02 -14.69
CA LYS A 60 -14.50 8.79 -15.43
C LYS A 60 -15.56 9.83 -15.08
N THR A 61 -15.76 10.11 -13.78
CA THR A 61 -16.74 11.11 -13.33
C THR A 61 -16.40 12.51 -13.86
N ALA A 62 -15.11 12.89 -13.82
CA ALA A 62 -14.67 14.17 -14.39
C ALA A 62 -14.92 14.24 -15.91
N LEU A 63 -14.56 13.18 -16.63
CA LEU A 63 -14.76 13.12 -18.07
C LEU A 63 -16.24 13.21 -18.45
N ASP A 64 -17.10 12.50 -17.72
CA ASP A 64 -18.55 12.54 -17.91
C ASP A 64 -19.16 13.92 -17.59
N PHE A 65 -18.65 14.61 -16.59
CA PHE A 65 -19.09 15.94 -16.17
C PHE A 65 -18.76 16.99 -17.23
N TYR A 66 -17.50 17.00 -17.70
CA TYR A 66 -17.03 17.97 -18.69
C TYR A 66 -17.32 17.57 -20.15
N LYS A 67 -17.76 16.33 -20.40
CA LYS A 67 -17.96 15.76 -21.73
C LYS A 67 -16.70 15.85 -22.60
N GLY A 68 -15.56 15.54 -22.01
CA GLY A 68 -14.29 15.42 -22.72
C GLY A 68 -14.13 14.06 -23.39
N ASP A 69 -13.05 13.88 -24.14
CA ASP A 69 -12.71 12.62 -24.82
C ASP A 69 -11.52 11.89 -24.20
N TRP A 70 -10.74 12.56 -23.35
CA TRP A 70 -9.62 11.99 -22.63
C TRP A 70 -9.37 12.79 -21.33
N ILE A 71 -8.97 12.11 -20.27
CA ILE A 71 -8.49 12.70 -19.02
C ILE A 71 -7.25 11.95 -18.53
N GLY A 72 -6.26 12.68 -18.03
CA GLY A 72 -5.06 12.04 -17.47
C GLY A 72 -4.33 12.93 -16.48
N PHE A 73 -3.57 12.26 -15.61
CA PHE A 73 -2.61 12.91 -14.73
C PHE A 73 -1.23 12.88 -15.40
N LEU A 74 -0.73 14.07 -15.71
CA LEU A 74 0.59 14.30 -16.27
C LEU A 74 1.54 14.67 -15.14
N GLU A 75 2.41 13.76 -14.76
CA GLU A 75 3.48 14.04 -13.81
C GLU A 75 4.59 14.85 -14.48
N VAL A 76 5.10 15.86 -13.77
CA VAL A 76 6.10 16.79 -14.29
C VAL A 76 7.37 16.69 -13.45
N ASP A 77 8.47 16.37 -14.10
CA ASP A 77 9.81 16.51 -13.54
C ASP A 77 10.43 17.80 -14.08
N LEU A 78 10.53 18.83 -13.23
CA LEU A 78 11.05 20.14 -13.60
C LEU A 78 12.57 20.14 -13.80
N GLU A 79 13.30 19.20 -13.19
CA GLU A 79 14.75 19.10 -13.31
C GLU A 79 15.14 18.46 -14.65
N LEU A 80 14.41 17.44 -15.06
CA LEU A 80 14.62 16.72 -16.31
C LEU A 80 13.83 17.29 -17.48
N GLY A 81 12.84 18.17 -17.22
CA GLY A 81 11.92 18.69 -18.23
C GLY A 81 11.01 17.62 -18.84
N LEU A 82 10.77 16.52 -18.10
CA LEU A 82 9.98 15.39 -18.55
C LEU A 82 8.52 15.52 -18.13
N TRP A 83 7.63 15.15 -19.05
CA TRP A 83 6.20 15.08 -18.83
C TRP A 83 5.73 13.65 -19.10
N THR A 84 5.26 12.99 -18.04
CA THR A 84 4.90 11.58 -18.13
C THR A 84 3.44 11.39 -17.75
N PRO A 85 2.58 10.86 -18.63
CA PRO A 85 1.25 10.44 -18.27
C PRO A 85 1.35 9.18 -17.42
N THR A 86 1.04 9.33 -16.13
CA THR A 86 1.12 8.20 -15.18
C THR A 86 -0.21 7.50 -15.00
N HIS A 87 -1.31 8.23 -15.10
CA HIS A 87 -2.66 7.71 -14.95
C HIS A 87 -3.60 8.40 -15.93
N TRP A 88 -4.50 7.64 -16.56
CA TRP A 88 -5.47 8.19 -17.51
C TRP A 88 -6.72 7.34 -17.62
N TYR A 89 -7.78 7.96 -18.11
CA TYR A 89 -9.00 7.29 -18.52
C TYR A 89 -9.41 7.76 -19.93
N ASN A 90 -9.69 6.80 -20.79
CA ASN A 90 -10.09 7.04 -22.16
C ASN A 90 -11.21 6.05 -22.54
N PRO A 91 -12.39 6.52 -22.91
CA PRO A 91 -13.48 5.66 -23.35
C PRO A 91 -13.26 5.06 -24.75
N SER A 92 -12.30 5.59 -25.54
CA SER A 92 -12.01 5.12 -26.90
C SER A 92 -10.78 4.20 -26.92
N PRO A 93 -10.90 2.91 -27.21
CA PRO A 93 -9.80 1.96 -27.20
C PRO A 93 -8.71 2.21 -28.27
N ASN A 94 -8.99 3.04 -29.28
CA ASN A 94 -8.08 3.34 -30.40
C ASN A 94 -7.36 4.68 -30.28
N ASP A 95 -7.43 5.34 -29.12
CA ASP A 95 -6.78 6.62 -28.93
C ASP A 95 -5.28 6.45 -28.64
N LYS A 96 -4.44 7.04 -29.48
CA LYS A 96 -2.97 7.02 -29.40
C LYS A 96 -2.38 8.19 -28.61
N THR A 97 -3.18 8.89 -27.81
CA THR A 97 -2.73 10.07 -27.04
C THR A 97 -1.49 9.79 -26.21
N LEU A 98 -1.40 8.59 -25.64
CA LEU A 98 -0.27 8.16 -24.83
C LEU A 98 1.03 8.03 -25.61
N ASP A 99 0.98 7.38 -26.78
CA ASP A 99 2.16 7.21 -27.62
C ASP A 99 2.70 8.58 -28.07
N LEU A 100 1.78 9.52 -28.31
CA LEU A 100 2.14 10.88 -28.70
C LEU A 100 2.71 11.70 -27.53
N LEU A 101 2.23 11.52 -26.32
CA LEU A 101 2.75 12.23 -25.12
C LEU A 101 4.18 11.81 -24.75
N GLN A 102 4.58 10.58 -25.06
CA GLN A 102 5.95 10.11 -24.82
C GLN A 102 7.01 10.70 -25.76
N GLU A 103 6.58 11.30 -26.86
CA GLU A 103 7.45 11.87 -27.88
C GLU A 103 7.80 13.35 -27.68
N PHE A 104 7.38 13.98 -26.58
CA PHE A 104 7.59 15.42 -26.37
C PHE A 104 8.82 15.71 -25.52
N GLU A 105 9.87 16.15 -26.18
CA GLU A 105 11.07 16.77 -25.60
C GLU A 105 11.05 18.28 -25.86
N SER A 106 10.38 19.11 -25.10
CA SER A 106 10.48 20.53 -25.39
C SER A 106 10.25 21.41 -24.16
N ALA A 107 11.33 22.04 -23.70
CA ALA A 107 11.31 23.04 -22.65
C ALA A 107 10.51 24.31 -23.03
N GLU A 108 10.41 24.63 -24.34
CA GLU A 108 9.69 25.83 -24.82
C GLU A 108 8.16 25.71 -24.68
N PHE A 109 7.64 24.51 -24.81
CA PHE A 109 6.21 24.25 -24.63
C PHE A 109 5.72 24.53 -23.22
N LEU A 110 6.58 24.37 -22.22
CA LEU A 110 6.23 24.24 -20.81
C LEU A 110 6.16 25.55 -20.04
N HIS A 111 6.66 26.64 -20.54
CA HIS A 111 6.82 27.89 -19.76
C HIS A 111 5.49 28.38 -19.15
N ARG A 112 4.41 28.40 -19.93
CA ARG A 112 3.08 28.79 -19.43
C ARG A 112 2.55 27.82 -18.39
N TRP A 113 2.77 26.51 -18.59
CA TRP A 113 2.34 25.47 -17.68
C TRP A 113 3.12 25.49 -16.38
N VAL A 114 4.44 25.69 -16.44
CA VAL A 114 5.29 25.86 -15.25
C VAL A 114 4.85 27.10 -14.46
N THR A 115 4.55 28.21 -15.12
CA THR A 115 4.02 29.41 -14.48
C THR A 115 2.66 29.12 -13.82
N ALA A 116 1.74 28.46 -14.52
CA ALA A 116 0.44 28.08 -13.99
C ALA A 116 0.57 27.13 -12.78
N MET A 117 1.54 26.22 -12.78
CA MET A 117 1.85 25.37 -11.63
C MET A 117 2.35 26.20 -10.45
N HIS A 118 3.29 27.12 -10.69
CA HIS A 118 3.81 28.01 -9.64
C HIS A 118 2.68 28.84 -9.01
N ASP A 119 1.85 29.45 -9.81
CA ASP A 119 0.78 30.37 -9.39
C ASP A 119 -0.49 29.63 -8.94
N ASN A 120 -0.51 28.30 -9.04
CA ASN A 120 -1.66 27.45 -8.74
C ASN A 120 -2.92 27.83 -9.54
N THR A 121 -2.75 28.18 -10.79
CA THR A 121 -3.83 28.60 -11.70
C THR A 121 -4.18 27.50 -12.71
N ALA A 122 -5.46 27.39 -13.06
CA ALA A 122 -5.88 26.46 -14.10
C ALA A 122 -5.44 26.94 -15.50
N ILE A 123 -5.07 26.02 -16.35
CA ILE A 123 -4.91 26.22 -17.79
C ILE A 123 -6.26 26.00 -18.45
N VAL A 124 -6.76 27.04 -19.08
CA VAL A 124 -8.03 27.01 -19.84
C VAL A 124 -7.73 27.44 -21.27
N VAL A 125 -7.97 26.54 -22.21
CA VAL A 125 -7.82 26.79 -23.65
C VAL A 125 -9.15 26.42 -24.31
N PRO A 126 -10.04 27.39 -24.50
CA PRO A 126 -11.34 27.14 -25.12
C PRO A 126 -11.25 26.74 -26.60
N ASP A 127 -10.31 27.32 -27.29
CA ASP A 127 -9.97 26.98 -28.66
C ASP A 127 -8.44 27.03 -28.84
N MET A 128 -7.85 25.95 -29.36
CA MET A 128 -6.40 25.89 -29.58
C MET A 128 -5.91 26.98 -30.54
N GLU A 129 -6.75 27.49 -31.45
CA GLU A 129 -6.35 28.58 -32.36
C GLU A 129 -6.04 29.89 -31.63
N GLU A 130 -6.61 30.11 -30.44
CA GLU A 130 -6.31 31.30 -29.62
C GLU A 130 -4.86 31.35 -29.14
N VAL A 131 -4.21 30.18 -28.95
CA VAL A 131 -2.83 30.09 -28.48
C VAL A 131 -1.78 30.10 -29.60
N ARG A 132 -2.22 30.01 -30.84
CA ARG A 132 -1.36 29.85 -32.04
C ARG A 132 -0.27 30.90 -32.15
N GLU A 133 -0.64 32.19 -31.97
CA GLU A 133 0.30 33.32 -32.16
C GLU A 133 1.19 33.52 -30.92
N GLN A 134 0.61 33.33 -29.72
CA GLN A 134 1.32 33.60 -28.46
C GLN A 134 2.19 32.44 -27.99
N PHE A 135 1.75 31.20 -28.28
CA PHE A 135 2.40 29.96 -27.78
C PHE A 135 2.49 28.93 -28.92
N PRO A 136 3.28 29.18 -29.98
CA PRO A 136 3.33 28.30 -31.15
C PRO A 136 3.79 26.87 -30.85
N GLY A 137 4.66 26.67 -29.83
CA GLY A 137 5.07 25.32 -29.38
C GLY A 137 3.92 24.55 -28.74
N GLU A 138 3.13 25.22 -27.90
CA GLU A 138 1.93 24.64 -27.29
C GLU A 138 0.87 24.29 -28.34
N TYR A 139 0.66 25.17 -29.31
CA TYR A 139 -0.23 24.93 -30.43
C TYR A 139 0.16 23.69 -31.25
N ALA A 140 1.44 23.52 -31.55
CA ALA A 140 1.93 22.34 -32.26
C ALA A 140 1.68 21.04 -31.51
N VAL A 141 1.82 21.06 -30.16
CA VAL A 141 1.50 19.92 -29.30
C VAL A 141 0.00 19.61 -29.36
N TYR A 142 -0.87 20.62 -29.24
CA TYR A 142 -2.31 20.42 -29.32
C TYR A 142 -2.77 19.84 -30.65
N GLN A 143 -2.16 20.29 -31.77
CA GLN A 143 -2.43 19.71 -33.08
C GLN A 143 -2.08 18.21 -33.10
N ARG A 144 -0.90 17.83 -32.62
CA ARG A 144 -0.46 16.43 -32.61
C ARG A 144 -1.36 15.57 -31.71
N LEU A 145 -1.81 16.10 -30.58
CA LEU A 145 -2.72 15.43 -29.64
C LEU A 145 -4.18 15.49 -30.08
N MET A 146 -4.50 16.10 -31.22
CA MET A 146 -5.88 16.34 -31.69
C MET A 146 -6.73 17.07 -30.63
N ALA A 147 -6.09 17.91 -29.83
CA ALA A 147 -6.76 18.69 -28.79
C ALA A 147 -7.27 20.00 -29.40
N LYS A 148 -8.59 20.17 -29.44
CA LYS A 148 -9.25 21.42 -29.88
C LYS A 148 -9.41 22.39 -28.73
N SER A 149 -9.60 21.86 -27.51
CA SER A 149 -9.73 22.59 -26.27
C SER A 149 -9.08 21.79 -25.14
N VAL A 150 -8.60 22.50 -24.10
CA VAL A 150 -7.92 21.90 -22.96
C VAL A 150 -8.35 22.58 -21.68
N LEU A 151 -8.63 21.81 -20.66
CA LEU A 151 -8.78 22.26 -19.29
C LEU A 151 -7.81 21.46 -18.41
N ALA A 152 -6.90 22.15 -17.72
CA ALA A 152 -5.95 21.50 -16.83
C ALA A 152 -5.85 22.23 -15.49
N VAL A 153 -5.66 21.48 -14.43
CA VAL A 153 -5.45 22.02 -13.09
C VAL A 153 -4.15 21.49 -12.51
N PRO A 154 -3.34 22.34 -11.86
CA PRO A 154 -2.10 21.90 -11.25
C PRO A 154 -2.35 21.04 -10.01
N VAL A 155 -1.46 20.09 -9.79
CA VAL A 155 -1.41 19.20 -8.64
C VAL A 155 -0.05 19.31 -7.99
N LYS A 156 0.00 19.68 -6.72
CA LYS A 156 1.23 19.79 -5.92
C LYS A 156 0.95 19.50 -4.44
N PRO A 157 1.89 19.19 -3.50
CA PRO A 157 3.33 19.46 -3.68
C PRO A 157 4.12 18.33 -4.37
N ARG A 158 3.81 17.07 -4.15
CA ARG A 158 4.47 15.92 -4.81
C ARG A 158 3.53 14.71 -4.78
N PRO A 159 3.38 13.98 -5.88
CA PRO A 159 3.96 14.27 -7.19
C PRO A 159 3.40 15.57 -7.81
N MET A 160 4.27 16.35 -8.45
CA MET A 160 3.84 17.55 -9.17
C MET A 160 3.35 17.16 -10.56
N GLY A 161 2.27 17.81 -10.99
CA GLY A 161 1.73 17.54 -12.31
C GLY A 161 0.47 18.32 -12.61
N PHE A 162 -0.24 17.87 -13.62
CA PHE A 162 -1.53 18.41 -14.01
C PHE A 162 -2.56 17.31 -14.21
N LEU A 163 -3.75 17.52 -13.68
CA LEU A 163 -4.91 16.76 -14.11
C LEU A 163 -5.52 17.49 -15.31
N VAL A 164 -5.52 16.81 -16.48
CA VAL A 164 -5.84 17.41 -17.77
C VAL A 164 -7.04 16.71 -18.39
N ILE A 165 -7.99 17.51 -18.91
CA ILE A 165 -9.08 17.03 -19.74
C ILE A 165 -8.89 17.60 -21.16
N ARG A 166 -8.94 16.71 -22.14
CA ARG A 166 -8.92 17.05 -23.57
C ARG A 166 -10.34 17.16 -24.12
N ASN A 167 -10.54 18.17 -24.97
CA ASN A 167 -11.77 18.42 -25.70
C ASN A 167 -13.04 18.48 -24.82
N PRO A 168 -13.01 19.18 -23.65
CA PRO A 168 -14.22 19.37 -22.86
C PRO A 168 -15.27 20.17 -23.68
N GLN A 169 -16.51 19.70 -23.66
CA GLN A 169 -17.64 20.31 -24.36
C GLN A 169 -18.54 21.15 -23.47
N ARG A 170 -18.38 20.98 -22.13
CA ARG A 170 -19.19 21.65 -21.12
C ARG A 170 -18.28 22.22 -20.03
N TYR A 171 -18.69 23.33 -19.46
CA TYR A 171 -18.04 23.96 -18.30
C TYR A 171 -16.55 24.26 -18.48
N LEU A 172 -16.13 24.55 -19.68
CA LEU A 172 -14.75 24.71 -20.08
C LEU A 172 -14.01 25.78 -19.29
N THR A 173 -14.67 26.83 -18.86
CA THR A 173 -14.11 27.93 -18.04
C THR A 173 -14.24 27.71 -16.54
N ARG A 174 -14.81 26.56 -16.12
CA ARG A 174 -15.09 26.27 -14.69
C ARG A 174 -14.28 25.07 -14.23
N SER A 175 -13.16 25.34 -13.60
CA SER A 175 -12.20 24.32 -13.16
C SER A 175 -12.48 23.73 -11.77
N SER A 176 -13.49 24.20 -11.03
CA SER A 176 -13.68 23.83 -9.59
C SER A 176 -13.89 22.34 -9.37
N MET A 177 -14.68 21.66 -10.23
CA MET A 177 -14.85 20.22 -10.16
C MET A 177 -13.50 19.51 -10.36
N LEU A 178 -12.76 19.89 -11.38
CA LEU A 178 -11.49 19.27 -11.71
C LEU A 178 -10.46 19.50 -10.59
N GLN A 179 -10.45 20.68 -9.97
CA GLN A 179 -9.60 20.98 -8.80
C GLN A 179 -9.91 20.08 -7.61
N LEU A 180 -11.19 19.87 -7.28
CA LEU A 180 -11.58 18.96 -6.21
C LEU A 180 -11.13 17.52 -6.50
N LEU A 181 -11.38 17.04 -7.71
CA LEU A 181 -11.00 15.70 -8.11
C LEU A 181 -9.47 15.51 -8.19
N ALA A 182 -8.72 16.56 -8.49
CA ALA A 182 -7.26 16.55 -8.47
C ALA A 182 -6.69 16.21 -7.08
N PHE A 183 -7.34 16.62 -5.99
CA PHE A 183 -6.94 16.22 -4.63
C PHE A 183 -7.13 14.74 -4.40
N VAL A 184 -8.24 14.16 -4.89
CA VAL A 184 -8.48 12.71 -4.75
C VAL A 184 -7.47 11.93 -5.58
N VAL A 185 -7.19 12.38 -6.82
CA VAL A 185 -6.15 11.77 -7.67
C VAL A 185 -4.78 11.83 -6.98
N LEU A 186 -4.41 12.98 -6.40
CA LEU A 186 -3.16 13.14 -5.66
C LEU A 186 -3.08 12.16 -4.47
N ALA A 187 -4.14 12.01 -3.71
CA ALA A 187 -4.21 11.06 -2.60
C ALA A 187 -4.00 9.62 -3.08
N CYS A 188 -4.72 9.20 -4.13
CA CYS A 188 -4.58 7.87 -4.72
C CYS A 188 -3.19 7.60 -5.29
N VAL A 189 -2.57 8.59 -5.98
CA VAL A 189 -1.21 8.46 -6.52
C VAL A 189 -0.19 8.30 -5.39
N ASN A 190 -0.32 9.08 -4.32
CA ASN A 190 0.56 8.97 -3.16
C ASN A 190 0.40 7.62 -2.46
N GLU A 191 -0.81 7.14 -2.32
CA GLU A 191 -1.10 5.84 -1.74
C GLU A 191 -0.56 4.70 -2.60
N GLN A 192 -0.74 4.76 -3.92
CA GLN A 192 -0.14 3.79 -4.86
C GLN A 192 1.39 3.80 -4.81
N LYS A 193 2.03 4.99 -4.79
CA LYS A 193 3.49 5.11 -4.65
C LYS A 193 3.97 4.52 -3.33
N LEU A 194 3.23 4.75 -2.24
CA LEU A 194 3.52 4.16 -0.95
C LEU A 194 3.38 2.63 -1.00
N MET A 195 2.26 2.11 -1.51
CA MET A 195 2.04 0.67 -1.70
C MET A 195 3.09 0.05 -2.63
N GLN A 196 3.46 0.73 -3.71
CA GLN A 196 4.48 0.26 -4.63
C GLN A 196 5.85 0.23 -3.98
N SER A 197 6.24 1.27 -3.23
CA SER A 197 7.50 1.26 -2.48
C SER A 197 7.53 0.14 -1.43
N MET A 198 6.37 -0.18 -0.85
CA MET A 198 6.21 -1.29 0.08
C MET A 198 6.27 -2.65 -0.62
N LYS A 199 5.58 -2.81 -1.78
CA LYS A 199 5.64 -4.04 -2.59
C LYS A 199 7.02 -4.27 -3.19
N MET A 200 7.72 -3.21 -3.61
CA MET A 200 9.10 -3.28 -4.11
C MET A 200 10.07 -3.84 -3.07
N SER A 201 9.78 -3.68 -1.79
CA SER A 201 10.56 -4.29 -0.71
C SER A 201 10.34 -5.80 -0.54
N PHE A 202 9.37 -6.43 -1.26
CA PHE A 202 8.96 -7.83 -1.00
C PHE A 202 8.80 -8.71 -2.23
N SER A 203 8.84 -8.18 -3.44
CA SER A 203 8.76 -9.03 -4.62
C SER A 203 10.10 -9.69 -4.87
N PRO A 204 10.14 -11.02 -5.12
CA PRO A 204 11.35 -11.69 -5.59
C PRO A 204 11.96 -11.04 -6.84
N GLU A 205 11.14 -10.33 -7.62
CA GLU A 205 11.53 -9.59 -8.82
C GLU A 205 12.32 -8.30 -8.53
N ASN A 206 12.30 -7.81 -7.27
CA ASN A 206 13.00 -6.58 -6.85
C ASN A 206 14.21 -6.84 -5.95
N ILE A 207 14.66 -8.08 -5.82
CA ILE A 207 15.91 -8.46 -5.15
C ILE A 207 17.11 -7.68 -5.73
N GLU A 208 17.04 -7.32 -7.02
CA GLU A 208 18.13 -6.61 -7.71
C GLU A 208 18.34 -5.15 -7.25
N ASN A 209 17.34 -4.50 -6.65
CA ASN A 209 17.43 -3.07 -6.36
C ASN A 209 17.83 -2.73 -4.91
N ASP A 210 17.48 -3.60 -3.91
CA ASP A 210 17.75 -3.32 -2.49
C ASP A 210 18.40 -4.46 -1.71
N ALA A 211 18.25 -5.72 -2.14
CA ALA A 211 18.89 -6.88 -1.51
C ALA A 211 19.22 -7.96 -2.55
N ASP A 212 20.43 -8.49 -2.48
CA ASP A 212 20.84 -9.63 -3.31
C ASP A 212 20.17 -10.93 -2.86
N ILE A 213 19.82 -11.00 -1.57
CA ILE A 213 19.30 -12.19 -0.91
C ILE A 213 18.23 -11.79 0.12
N ILE A 214 17.07 -12.46 0.04
CA ILE A 214 16.05 -12.39 1.09
C ILE A 214 15.98 -13.73 1.80
N ILE A 215 16.00 -13.70 3.13
CA ILE A 215 15.93 -14.90 3.96
C ILE A 215 14.75 -14.79 4.91
N ASN A 216 13.76 -15.67 4.74
CA ASN A 216 12.63 -15.79 5.64
C ASN A 216 12.99 -16.72 6.79
N LEU A 217 12.68 -16.26 7.99
CA LEU A 217 12.88 -16.96 9.25
C LEU A 217 11.55 -17.17 10.02
N PHE A 218 10.48 -16.46 9.65
CA PHE A 218 9.15 -16.70 10.20
C PHE A 218 8.56 -17.99 9.63
N GLY A 219 8.39 -18.99 10.48
CA GLY A 219 8.00 -20.35 10.10
C GLY A 219 9.21 -21.17 9.66
N ASP A 220 9.15 -21.71 8.44
CA ASP A 220 10.23 -22.47 7.84
C ASP A 220 11.27 -21.57 7.16
N LEU A 221 12.53 -22.01 7.14
CA LEU A 221 13.58 -21.26 6.48
C LEU A 221 13.42 -21.30 4.95
N GLU A 222 13.40 -20.13 4.33
CA GLU A 222 13.41 -19.96 2.88
C GLU A 222 14.44 -18.89 2.47
N ILE A 223 15.22 -19.16 1.43
CA ILE A 223 16.22 -18.24 0.89
C ILE A 223 15.85 -17.92 -0.55
N TYR A 224 15.70 -16.65 -0.87
CA TYR A 224 15.36 -16.14 -2.20
C TYR A 224 16.52 -15.37 -2.78
N THR A 225 16.83 -15.63 -4.04
CA THR A 225 17.78 -14.88 -4.88
C THR A 225 17.16 -14.61 -6.23
N SER A 226 17.78 -13.76 -7.05
CA SER A 226 17.35 -13.54 -8.45
C SER A 226 17.36 -14.81 -9.31
N SER A 227 18.13 -15.84 -8.92
CA SER A 227 18.30 -17.08 -9.70
C SER A 227 17.51 -18.26 -9.17
N GLY A 228 16.84 -18.15 -8.01
CA GLY A 228 16.04 -19.24 -7.47
C GLY A 228 15.72 -19.16 -5.98
N VAL A 229 15.06 -20.20 -5.50
CA VAL A 229 14.62 -20.32 -4.10
C VAL A 229 15.21 -21.62 -3.51
N LEU A 230 15.73 -21.53 -2.29
CA LEU A 230 16.20 -22.67 -1.51
C LEU A 230 15.34 -22.78 -0.24
N ARG A 231 14.73 -23.92 -0.04
CA ARG A 231 13.92 -24.20 1.15
C ARG A 231 14.68 -25.06 2.15
N GLU A 232 14.17 -25.13 3.37
CA GLU A 232 14.78 -25.93 4.44
C GLU A 232 15.05 -27.39 4.01
N GLY A 233 14.12 -28.03 3.31
CA GLY A 233 14.27 -29.39 2.78
C GLY A 233 15.41 -29.57 1.78
N ASP A 234 15.77 -28.53 1.04
CA ASP A 234 16.85 -28.57 0.04
C ASP A 234 18.24 -28.53 0.67
N LEU A 235 18.35 -28.05 1.92
CA LEU A 235 19.59 -27.97 2.66
C LEU A 235 20.11 -29.33 3.13
N LYS A 236 19.30 -30.38 3.00
CA LYS A 236 19.64 -31.79 3.33
C LYS A 236 20.16 -32.02 4.76
N SER A 237 20.06 -31.03 5.62
CA SER A 237 20.49 -31.12 7.03
C SER A 237 19.84 -30.01 7.87
N PRO A 238 19.03 -30.33 8.89
CA PRO A 238 18.49 -29.34 9.82
C PRO A 238 19.56 -28.47 10.47
N LYS A 239 20.78 -29.02 10.65
CA LYS A 239 21.90 -28.25 11.21
C LYS A 239 22.40 -27.16 10.28
N CYS A 240 22.18 -27.24 8.95
CA CYS A 240 22.44 -26.13 8.02
C CYS A 240 21.51 -24.94 8.26
N CYS A 241 20.23 -25.20 8.51
CA CYS A 241 19.26 -24.16 8.85
C CYS A 241 19.65 -23.47 10.16
N ARG A 242 20.01 -24.25 11.20
CA ARG A 242 20.47 -23.73 12.47
C ARG A 242 21.74 -22.89 12.35
N LEU A 243 22.71 -23.33 11.56
CA LEU A 243 23.94 -22.56 11.27
C LEU A 243 23.61 -21.21 10.64
N LEU A 244 22.78 -21.20 9.61
CA LEU A 244 22.42 -19.98 8.92
C LEU A 244 21.65 -19.03 9.83
N ALA A 245 20.63 -19.53 10.54
CA ALA A 245 19.84 -18.73 11.47
C ALA A 245 20.71 -18.19 12.63
N TYR A 246 21.60 -19.00 13.20
CA TYR A 246 22.51 -18.55 14.25
C TYR A 246 23.41 -17.40 13.75
N MET A 247 23.96 -17.52 12.55
CA MET A 247 24.77 -16.46 11.97
C MET A 247 23.97 -15.19 11.67
N LEU A 248 22.71 -15.29 11.21
CA LEU A 248 21.83 -14.13 10.92
C LEU A 248 21.40 -13.40 12.22
N LEU A 249 21.13 -14.13 13.27
CA LEU A 249 20.69 -13.56 14.54
C LEU A 249 21.84 -13.04 15.42
N ASN A 250 23.09 -13.45 15.10
CA ASN A 250 24.26 -12.98 15.82
C ASN A 250 24.69 -11.58 15.34
N LYS A 251 24.90 -10.67 16.28
CA LYS A 251 25.30 -9.28 15.96
C LYS A 251 26.78 -9.14 15.56
N LYS A 252 27.59 -10.17 15.72
CA LYS A 252 29.01 -10.13 15.38
C LYS A 252 29.21 -10.26 13.87
N VAL A 253 30.05 -9.42 13.30
CA VAL A 253 30.41 -9.48 11.87
C VAL A 253 31.16 -10.77 11.54
N THR A 254 32.04 -11.21 12.44
CA THR A 254 32.76 -12.50 12.34
C THR A 254 32.51 -13.30 13.60
N ILE A 255 32.05 -14.54 13.43
CA ILE A 255 31.71 -15.43 14.55
C ILE A 255 32.78 -16.51 14.66
N PRO A 256 33.43 -16.69 15.81
CA PRO A 256 34.42 -17.72 16.04
C PRO A 256 33.86 -19.13 15.80
N ALA A 257 34.65 -19.99 15.18
CA ALA A 257 34.23 -21.36 14.85
C ALA A 257 33.77 -22.17 16.09
N MET A 258 34.43 -21.97 17.24
CA MET A 258 34.04 -22.65 18.48
C MET A 258 32.68 -22.19 18.96
N GLU A 259 32.37 -20.87 18.92
CA GLU A 259 31.08 -20.32 19.34
C GLU A 259 29.93 -20.87 18.49
N ILE A 260 30.13 -21.00 17.18
CA ILE A 260 29.15 -21.62 16.28
C ILE A 260 28.98 -23.12 16.63
N ALA A 261 30.08 -23.82 16.88
CA ALA A 261 30.04 -25.24 17.19
C ALA A 261 29.31 -25.51 18.52
N GLU A 262 29.56 -24.71 19.55
CA GLU A 262 28.88 -24.79 20.85
C GLU A 262 27.36 -24.51 20.72
N ALA A 263 26.96 -23.58 19.87
CA ALA A 263 25.55 -23.28 19.64
C ALA A 263 24.81 -24.41 18.88
N ILE A 264 25.48 -25.08 17.92
CA ILE A 264 24.82 -26.08 17.05
C ILE A 264 24.96 -27.50 17.59
N TRP A 265 26.01 -27.78 18.35
CA TRP A 265 26.32 -29.09 18.94
C TRP A 265 26.75 -28.93 20.42
N PRO A 266 25.89 -28.49 21.33
CA PRO A 266 26.30 -28.22 22.72
C PRO A 266 26.89 -29.44 23.43
N GLU A 267 26.35 -30.63 23.17
CA GLU A 267 26.83 -31.87 23.80
C GLU A 267 28.11 -32.38 23.10
N GLU A 268 28.15 -32.39 21.76
CA GLU A 268 29.27 -32.86 20.97
C GLU A 268 30.51 -31.95 21.06
N ALA A 269 30.31 -30.63 21.25
CA ALA A 269 31.40 -29.67 21.38
C ALA A 269 32.17 -29.84 22.72
N ALA A 270 31.47 -30.30 23.76
CA ALA A 270 32.10 -30.60 25.05
C ALA A 270 32.93 -31.88 25.07
N GLU A 271 32.60 -32.85 24.22
CA GLU A 271 33.24 -34.19 24.18
C GLU A 271 34.21 -34.41 23.04
N SER A 272 34.28 -33.53 22.05
CA SER A 272 35.04 -33.73 20.80
C SER A 272 36.40 -33.04 20.85
N ASP A 273 37.47 -33.80 20.49
CA ASP A 273 38.82 -33.26 20.30
C ASP A 273 38.92 -32.27 19.12
N ASN A 274 37.95 -32.23 18.21
CA ASN A 274 37.97 -31.33 17.07
C ASN A 274 36.54 -30.92 16.57
N PRO A 275 35.81 -30.09 17.30
CA PRO A 275 34.47 -29.62 16.90
C PRO A 275 34.48 -28.80 15.59
N GLY A 276 35.65 -28.20 15.23
CA GLY A 276 35.82 -27.45 13.98
C GLY A 276 35.76 -28.30 12.70
N LYS A 277 35.96 -29.64 12.78
CA LYS A 277 35.84 -30.51 11.61
C LYS A 277 34.41 -30.68 11.12
N ASN A 278 33.49 -30.87 12.06
CA ASN A 278 32.06 -31.00 11.77
C ASN A 278 31.49 -29.69 11.22
N LEU A 279 31.90 -28.55 11.79
CA LEU A 279 31.51 -27.22 11.31
C LEU A 279 31.99 -26.94 9.89
N ARG A 280 33.25 -27.28 9.54
CA ARG A 280 33.75 -27.12 8.15
C ARG A 280 32.93 -27.93 7.15
N ALA A 281 32.57 -29.17 7.50
CA ALA A 281 31.71 -29.98 6.65
C ALA A 281 30.29 -29.39 6.49
N LEU A 282 29.74 -28.81 7.55
CA LEU A 282 28.44 -28.17 7.52
C LEU A 282 28.44 -26.89 6.67
N VAL A 283 29.43 -26.02 6.85
CA VAL A 283 29.64 -24.81 6.02
C VAL A 283 29.82 -25.18 4.56
N PHE A 284 30.57 -26.23 4.26
CA PHE A 284 30.75 -26.71 2.90
C PHE A 284 29.42 -27.17 2.27
N ARG A 285 28.58 -27.91 3.00
CA ARG A 285 27.27 -28.34 2.52
C ARG A 285 26.36 -27.14 2.25
N LEU A 286 26.34 -26.15 3.15
CA LEU A 286 25.54 -24.95 2.98
C LEU A 286 26.00 -24.15 1.75
N ARG A 287 27.31 -24.01 1.53
CA ARG A 287 27.84 -23.36 0.33
C ARG A 287 27.48 -24.12 -0.96
N GLN A 288 27.51 -25.45 -0.94
CA GLN A 288 27.07 -26.25 -2.10
C GLN A 288 25.58 -26.08 -2.40
N ALA A 289 24.72 -26.06 -1.38
CA ALA A 289 23.30 -25.83 -1.56
C ALA A 289 23.06 -24.43 -2.12
N PHE A 290 23.72 -23.42 -1.56
CA PHE A 290 23.55 -22.03 -2.00
C PHE A 290 24.09 -21.80 -3.44
N ALA A 291 25.13 -22.51 -3.87
CA ALA A 291 25.64 -22.43 -5.24
C ALA A 291 24.63 -22.84 -6.32
N LEU A 292 23.52 -23.49 -5.95
CA LEU A 292 22.43 -23.82 -6.88
C LEU A 292 21.58 -22.58 -7.24
N ILE A 293 21.55 -21.56 -6.38
CA ILE A 293 20.71 -20.37 -6.52
C ILE A 293 21.49 -19.05 -6.57
N SER A 294 22.82 -19.09 -6.48
CA SER A 294 23.66 -17.88 -6.56
C SER A 294 25.08 -18.24 -7.04
N PRO A 295 25.67 -17.39 -7.90
CA PRO A 295 27.08 -17.55 -8.29
C PRO A 295 28.07 -17.12 -7.19
N HIS A 296 27.58 -16.39 -6.16
CA HIS A 296 28.40 -15.86 -5.07
C HIS A 296 28.42 -16.79 -3.87
N GLN A 297 29.50 -16.75 -3.09
CA GLN A 297 29.54 -17.49 -1.81
C GLN A 297 28.78 -16.69 -0.74
N LEU A 298 27.84 -17.34 -0.04
CA LEU A 298 27.07 -16.73 1.06
C LEU A 298 27.94 -16.49 2.31
N ILE A 299 28.78 -17.49 2.68
CA ILE A 299 29.58 -17.47 3.89
C ILE A 299 31.08 -17.54 3.51
N GLU A 300 31.88 -16.66 4.08
CA GLU A 300 33.32 -16.63 3.96
C GLU A 300 34.03 -17.22 5.19
N THR A 301 35.18 -17.83 4.97
CA THR A 301 36.07 -18.26 6.05
C THR A 301 37.14 -17.19 6.26
N THR A 302 37.27 -16.73 7.52
CA THR A 302 38.30 -15.78 7.94
C THR A 302 39.32 -16.46 8.87
N THR A 303 40.40 -15.76 9.21
CA THR A 303 41.35 -16.24 10.21
C THR A 303 40.73 -16.46 11.60
N ASN A 304 39.64 -15.73 11.92
CA ASN A 304 39.02 -15.72 13.24
C ASN A 304 37.66 -16.44 13.29
N GLY A 305 37.20 -17.06 12.19
CA GLY A 305 35.92 -17.75 12.15
C GLY A 305 35.19 -17.62 10.80
N TYR A 306 33.89 -17.41 10.84
CA TYR A 306 33.04 -17.32 9.67
C TYR A 306 32.28 -15.99 9.68
N ARG A 307 32.00 -15.44 8.49
CA ARG A 307 31.17 -14.25 8.29
C ARG A 307 30.33 -14.42 7.03
N PHE A 308 29.27 -13.63 6.90
CA PHE A 308 28.62 -13.45 5.61
C PHE A 308 29.54 -12.70 4.65
N ASN A 309 29.38 -12.99 3.36
CA ASN A 309 30.07 -12.25 2.31
C ASN A 309 29.62 -10.77 2.36
N PRO A 310 30.55 -9.83 2.60
CA PRO A 310 30.22 -8.41 2.74
C PRO A 310 29.74 -7.74 1.43
N ASP A 311 30.01 -8.39 0.29
CA ASP A 311 29.58 -7.89 -1.02
C ASP A 311 28.12 -8.24 -1.31
N LEU A 312 27.46 -9.06 -0.46
CA LEU A 312 26.06 -9.44 -0.58
C LEU A 312 25.19 -8.67 0.40
N HIS A 313 24.19 -8.00 -0.13
CA HIS A 313 23.17 -7.35 0.70
C HIS A 313 22.09 -8.37 1.08
N ILE A 314 22.14 -8.84 2.33
CA ILE A 314 21.22 -9.84 2.88
C ILE A 314 20.15 -9.14 3.70
N MET A 315 18.88 -9.41 3.40
CA MET A 315 17.71 -8.91 4.13
C MET A 315 16.92 -10.08 4.70
N THR A 316 16.41 -9.93 5.93
CA THR A 316 15.54 -10.94 6.55
C THR A 316 14.12 -10.42 6.72
N ASP A 317 13.14 -11.33 6.75
CA ASP A 317 11.75 -11.01 7.08
C ASP A 317 11.62 -10.40 8.49
N LEU A 318 12.49 -10.75 9.43
CA LEU A 318 12.56 -10.13 10.75
C LEU A 318 12.89 -8.64 10.66
N GLN A 319 13.90 -8.26 9.86
CA GLN A 319 14.28 -6.86 9.64
C GLN A 319 13.17 -6.09 8.94
N LEU A 320 12.48 -6.73 8.02
CA LEU A 320 11.35 -6.14 7.31
C LEU A 320 10.15 -5.93 8.24
N PHE A 321 9.84 -6.91 9.08
CA PHE A 321 8.81 -6.80 10.10
C PHE A 321 9.08 -5.63 11.05
N ASP A 322 10.31 -5.48 11.54
CA ASP A 322 10.72 -4.36 12.38
C ASP A 322 10.62 -3.02 11.64
N LYS A 323 11.00 -2.98 10.37
CA LYS A 323 10.87 -1.79 9.52
C LYS A 323 9.40 -1.36 9.40
N TYR A 324 8.49 -2.29 9.10
CA TYR A 324 7.07 -1.99 9.00
C TYR A 324 6.46 -1.54 10.32
N TRP A 325 6.77 -2.22 11.40
CA TRP A 325 6.33 -1.78 12.70
C TRP A 325 6.74 -0.33 13.00
N ASN A 326 8.02 0.00 12.77
CA ASN A 326 8.52 1.36 12.98
C ASN A 326 7.86 2.38 12.05
N MET A 327 7.64 2.04 10.78
CA MET A 327 6.92 2.90 9.82
C MET A 327 5.48 3.13 10.25
N ALA A 328 4.77 2.11 10.72
CA ALA A 328 3.40 2.23 11.20
C ALA A 328 3.28 3.20 12.39
N GLN A 329 4.28 3.18 13.30
CA GLN A 329 4.31 4.09 14.45
C GLN A 329 4.59 5.56 14.05
N GLN A 330 5.27 5.79 12.94
CA GLN A 330 5.64 7.15 12.46
C GLN A 330 4.61 7.73 11.51
N THR A 331 3.72 6.93 10.96
CA THR A 331 2.73 7.36 9.98
C THR A 331 1.56 8.09 10.64
N GLY A 332 1.28 9.31 10.17
CA GLY A 332 0.13 10.12 10.61
C GLY A 332 -1.20 9.76 9.93
N SER A 333 -1.18 9.04 8.80
CA SER A 333 -2.36 8.63 8.06
C SER A 333 -2.87 7.28 8.55
N THR A 334 -4.14 7.20 8.94
CA THR A 334 -4.77 5.94 9.40
C THR A 334 -4.82 4.89 8.29
N SER A 335 -5.16 5.27 7.06
CA SER A 335 -5.20 4.37 5.90
C SER A 335 -3.81 3.79 5.60
N ALA A 336 -2.78 4.65 5.52
CA ALA A 336 -1.40 4.18 5.31
C ALA A 336 -0.92 3.29 6.46
N ARG A 337 -1.28 3.61 7.71
CA ARG A 337 -0.95 2.77 8.88
C ARG A 337 -1.55 1.38 8.77
N VAL A 338 -2.84 1.27 8.39
CA VAL A 338 -3.53 -0.01 8.18
C VAL A 338 -2.78 -0.85 7.15
N GLU A 339 -2.43 -0.29 6.01
CA GLU A 339 -1.71 -1.04 4.96
C GLU A 339 -0.32 -1.50 5.41
N ILE A 340 0.41 -0.67 6.16
CA ILE A 340 1.71 -1.05 6.73
C ILE A 340 1.54 -2.20 7.74
N LEU A 341 0.54 -2.11 8.62
CA LEU A 341 0.28 -3.15 9.61
C LEU A 341 -0.17 -4.46 8.97
N LYS A 342 -0.99 -4.42 7.92
CA LYS A 342 -1.36 -5.60 7.11
C LYS A 342 -0.11 -6.31 6.58
N GLN A 343 0.83 -5.55 6.01
CA GLN A 343 2.08 -6.13 5.50
C GLN A 343 2.92 -6.76 6.60
N ALA A 344 3.01 -6.13 7.77
CA ALA A 344 3.70 -6.73 8.90
C ALA A 344 3.04 -8.04 9.35
N VAL A 345 1.68 -8.09 9.40
CA VAL A 345 0.94 -9.31 9.75
C VAL A 345 1.15 -10.41 8.71
N ASP A 346 1.17 -10.06 7.42
CA ASP A 346 1.32 -11.02 6.32
C ASP A 346 2.72 -11.63 6.24
N LEU A 347 3.75 -10.95 6.80
CA LEU A 347 5.10 -11.51 6.92
C LEU A 347 5.19 -12.64 7.94
N TYR A 348 4.44 -12.56 9.02
CA TYR A 348 4.55 -13.51 10.10
C TYR A 348 3.80 -14.81 9.75
N LYS A 349 4.53 -15.85 9.40
CA LYS A 349 3.99 -17.18 9.04
C LYS A 349 4.05 -18.19 10.18
N GLY A 350 4.58 -17.80 11.33
CA GLY A 350 4.78 -18.66 12.49
C GLY A 350 5.99 -18.23 13.31
N LYS A 351 6.31 -19.00 14.34
CA LYS A 351 7.48 -18.73 15.18
C LYS A 351 8.78 -18.71 14.37
N VAL A 352 9.73 -17.90 14.83
CA VAL A 352 11.05 -17.81 14.18
C VAL A 352 11.72 -19.17 14.19
N LEU A 353 11.99 -19.72 12.99
CA LEU A 353 12.59 -21.02 12.72
C LEU A 353 11.93 -22.13 13.56
N ALA A 354 10.67 -22.43 13.27
CA ALA A 354 9.85 -23.39 14.01
C ALA A 354 10.55 -24.76 14.19
N SER A 355 11.37 -25.17 13.22
CA SER A 355 12.17 -26.42 13.27
C SER A 355 13.28 -26.40 14.34
N ALA A 356 13.63 -25.25 14.90
CA ALA A 356 14.65 -25.09 15.95
C ALA A 356 14.11 -24.47 17.23
N GLU A 357 12.80 -24.53 17.48
CA GLU A 357 12.12 -23.92 18.64
C GLU A 357 12.73 -24.36 19.99
N SER A 358 13.26 -25.59 20.08
CA SER A 358 13.89 -26.11 21.29
C SER A 358 15.30 -25.58 21.56
N GLU A 359 15.90 -24.86 20.62
CA GLU A 359 17.27 -24.35 20.77
C GLU A 359 17.29 -23.11 21.66
N HIS A 360 18.08 -23.14 22.72
CA HIS A 360 18.11 -22.07 23.74
C HIS A 360 18.44 -20.67 23.17
N TRP A 361 19.34 -20.61 22.18
CA TRP A 361 19.78 -19.34 21.59
C TRP A 361 18.69 -18.65 20.73
N ILE A 362 17.69 -19.41 20.23
CA ILE A 362 16.58 -18.84 19.43
C ILE A 362 15.37 -18.47 20.27
N MET A 363 15.17 -19.12 21.43
CA MET A 363 13.97 -18.94 22.26
C MET A 363 13.67 -17.48 22.60
N LEU A 364 14.68 -16.69 22.95
CA LEU A 364 14.51 -15.27 23.29
C LEU A 364 14.06 -14.46 22.08
N THR A 365 14.65 -14.72 20.92
CA THR A 365 14.29 -14.06 19.68
C THR A 365 12.88 -14.45 19.23
N ALA A 366 12.55 -15.74 19.29
CA ALA A 366 11.21 -16.23 18.95
C ALA A 366 10.15 -15.58 19.86
N SER A 367 10.35 -15.61 21.17
CA SER A 367 9.43 -14.98 22.13
C SER A 367 9.28 -13.48 21.92
N HIS A 368 10.36 -12.77 21.56
CA HIS A 368 10.33 -11.35 21.25
C HIS A 368 9.42 -11.06 20.05
N TYR A 369 9.55 -11.83 18.97
CA TYR A 369 8.74 -11.63 17.77
C TYR A 369 7.30 -12.11 17.95
N ASP A 370 7.02 -13.15 18.73
CA ASP A 370 5.67 -13.59 19.09
C ASP A 370 4.90 -12.48 19.84
N LEU A 371 5.54 -11.86 20.83
CA LEU A 371 4.94 -10.73 21.56
C LEU A 371 4.74 -9.51 20.66
N ARG A 372 5.72 -9.20 19.81
CA ARG A 372 5.63 -8.09 18.90
C ARG A 372 4.55 -8.30 17.83
N TYR A 373 4.43 -9.51 17.27
CA TYR A 373 3.36 -9.90 16.36
C TYR A 373 1.98 -9.70 16.98
N THR A 374 1.79 -10.19 18.21
CA THR A 374 0.54 -9.99 18.96
C THR A 374 0.21 -8.49 19.11
N GLY A 375 1.22 -7.65 19.36
CA GLY A 375 1.06 -6.20 19.42
C GLY A 375 0.62 -5.59 18.10
N VAL A 376 1.28 -5.98 16.97
CA VAL A 376 0.95 -5.53 15.62
C VAL A 376 -0.47 -5.91 15.23
N VAL A 377 -0.85 -7.18 15.46
CA VAL A 377 -2.21 -7.68 15.20
C VAL A 377 -3.23 -6.89 15.99
N ASN A 378 -3.01 -6.69 17.29
CA ASN A 378 -3.96 -5.98 18.13
C ASN A 378 -4.15 -4.53 17.70
N GLU A 379 -3.08 -3.85 17.24
CA GLU A 379 -3.17 -2.49 16.71
C GLU A 379 -3.92 -2.45 15.36
N LEU A 380 -3.63 -3.39 14.45
CA LEU A 380 -4.34 -3.52 13.18
C LEU A 380 -5.84 -3.73 13.41
N LEU A 381 -6.21 -4.73 14.21
CA LEU A 381 -7.60 -5.09 14.44
C LEU A 381 -8.39 -3.96 15.11
N LYS A 382 -7.76 -3.25 16.07
CA LYS A 382 -8.36 -2.07 16.67
C LYS A 382 -8.60 -0.97 15.64
N THR A 383 -7.63 -0.70 14.78
CA THR A 383 -7.73 0.36 13.77
C THR A 383 -8.83 0.03 12.74
N LEU A 384 -8.97 -1.25 12.36
CA LEU A 384 -10.03 -1.73 11.46
C LEU A 384 -11.41 -1.64 12.11
N GLU A 385 -11.54 -1.94 13.42
CA GLU A 385 -12.78 -1.74 14.17
C GLU A 385 -13.18 -0.27 14.22
N ASP A 386 -12.24 0.63 14.56
CA ASP A 386 -12.46 2.08 14.59
C ASP A 386 -12.92 2.61 13.22
N ALA A 387 -12.40 2.04 12.12
CA ALA A 387 -12.81 2.34 10.76
C ALA A 387 -14.11 1.63 10.33
N LYS A 388 -14.65 0.72 11.14
CA LYS A 388 -15.82 -0.13 10.83
C LYS A 388 -15.63 -1.03 9.60
N ASP A 389 -14.38 -1.36 9.28
CA ASP A 389 -14.02 -2.27 8.19
C ASP A 389 -14.11 -3.73 8.69
N TYR A 390 -15.35 -4.22 8.83
CA TYR A 390 -15.61 -5.53 9.40
C TYR A 390 -15.17 -6.69 8.49
N GLN A 391 -15.02 -6.47 7.19
CA GLN A 391 -14.53 -7.51 6.27
C GLN A 391 -13.05 -7.77 6.48
N ASN A 392 -12.21 -6.73 6.51
CA ASN A 392 -10.80 -6.86 6.80
C ASN A 392 -10.57 -7.25 8.27
N LEU A 393 -11.38 -6.75 9.20
CA LEU A 393 -11.35 -7.15 10.61
C LEU A 393 -11.54 -8.67 10.75
N HIS A 394 -12.55 -9.25 10.10
CA HIS A 394 -12.79 -10.69 10.06
C HIS A 394 -11.58 -11.44 9.47
N LYS A 395 -11.10 -11.00 8.29
CA LYS A 395 -9.99 -11.65 7.59
C LYS A 395 -8.74 -11.73 8.46
N TYR A 396 -8.29 -10.59 8.99
CA TYR A 396 -7.02 -10.52 9.73
C TYR A 396 -7.12 -11.10 11.14
N ALA A 397 -8.28 -11.03 11.78
CA ALA A 397 -8.51 -11.73 13.05
C ALA A 397 -8.47 -13.26 12.86
N ALA A 398 -9.13 -13.80 11.84
CA ALA A 398 -9.09 -15.23 11.53
C ALA A 398 -7.67 -15.69 11.14
N GLN A 399 -6.96 -14.91 10.31
CA GLN A 399 -5.57 -15.19 9.92
C GLN A 399 -4.65 -15.24 11.14
N SER A 400 -4.79 -14.29 12.05
CA SER A 400 -3.94 -14.23 13.25
C SER A 400 -4.19 -15.40 14.19
N LEU A 401 -5.44 -15.86 14.32
CA LEU A 401 -5.79 -17.01 15.18
C LEU A 401 -5.29 -18.34 14.61
N ALA A 402 -5.08 -18.43 13.29
CA ALA A 402 -4.46 -19.62 12.68
C ALA A 402 -2.99 -19.80 13.16
N VAL A 403 -2.31 -18.70 13.49
CA VAL A 403 -0.90 -18.68 13.88
C VAL A 403 -0.73 -18.54 15.41
N ALA A 404 -1.60 -17.75 16.04
CA ALA A 404 -1.59 -17.46 17.47
C ALA A 404 -2.98 -17.71 18.10
N PRO A 405 -3.41 -18.96 18.27
CA PRO A 405 -4.76 -19.29 18.73
C PRO A 405 -5.10 -18.83 20.15
N GLY A 406 -4.10 -18.50 20.97
CA GLY A 406 -4.27 -17.94 22.32
C GLY A 406 -4.48 -16.43 22.37
N ASN A 407 -4.62 -15.72 21.22
CA ASN A 407 -4.83 -14.27 21.24
C ASN A 407 -6.28 -13.93 21.58
N VAL A 408 -6.57 -13.59 22.84
CA VAL A 408 -7.90 -13.23 23.36
C VAL A 408 -8.53 -12.09 22.58
N LYS A 409 -7.74 -11.05 22.25
CA LYS A 409 -8.23 -9.89 21.52
C LYS A 409 -8.62 -10.23 20.07
N ALA A 410 -7.88 -11.14 19.43
CA ALA A 410 -8.23 -11.58 18.09
C ALA A 410 -9.54 -12.36 18.07
N HIS A 411 -9.81 -13.21 19.07
CA HIS A 411 -11.11 -13.84 19.26
C HIS A 411 -12.22 -12.82 19.45
N TYR A 412 -12.00 -11.80 20.29
CA TYR A 412 -12.95 -10.72 20.52
C TYR A 412 -13.33 -10.02 19.20
N TRP A 413 -12.35 -9.53 18.44
CA TRP A 413 -12.61 -8.80 17.21
C TRP A 413 -13.16 -9.69 16.09
N LEU A 414 -12.79 -10.97 16.04
CA LEU A 414 -13.40 -11.90 15.09
C LEU A 414 -14.90 -12.06 15.34
N ILE A 415 -15.30 -12.23 16.59
CA ILE A 415 -16.69 -12.33 17.00
C ILE A 415 -17.43 -11.02 16.70
N VAL A 416 -16.83 -9.86 17.03
CA VAL A 416 -17.36 -8.53 16.71
C VAL A 416 -17.61 -8.36 15.22
N ALA A 417 -16.65 -8.76 14.39
CA ALA A 417 -16.78 -8.67 12.93
C ALA A 417 -17.93 -9.55 12.42
N MET A 418 -18.03 -10.79 12.90
CA MET A 418 -19.09 -11.72 12.50
C MET A 418 -20.48 -11.18 12.84
N PHE A 419 -20.68 -10.62 14.05
CA PHE A 419 -21.95 -9.99 14.41
C PHE A 419 -22.30 -8.80 13.52
N ASN A 420 -21.35 -7.92 13.26
CA ASN A 420 -21.58 -6.76 12.42
C ASN A 420 -21.81 -7.12 10.94
N LEU A 421 -21.36 -8.29 10.51
CA LEU A 421 -21.63 -8.85 9.16
C LEU A 421 -22.92 -9.67 9.10
N GLY A 422 -23.67 -9.81 10.22
CA GLY A 422 -24.91 -10.57 10.29
C GLY A 422 -24.71 -12.08 10.29
N ALA A 423 -23.54 -12.57 10.71
CA ALA A 423 -23.19 -13.99 10.77
C ALA A 423 -23.24 -14.53 12.20
N ASP A 424 -24.39 -14.37 12.89
CA ASP A 424 -24.57 -14.65 14.31
C ASP A 424 -24.24 -16.11 14.68
N GLU A 425 -24.68 -17.07 13.86
CA GLU A 425 -24.38 -18.50 14.09
C GLU A 425 -22.88 -18.81 14.03
N MET A 426 -22.15 -18.10 13.16
CA MET A 426 -20.69 -18.24 13.07
C MET A 426 -20.00 -17.60 14.28
N ALA A 427 -20.51 -16.49 14.80
CA ALA A 427 -20.02 -15.86 16.01
C ALA A 427 -20.18 -16.77 17.25
N ASP A 428 -21.31 -17.44 17.37
CA ASP A 428 -21.55 -18.43 18.42
C ASP A 428 -20.58 -19.63 18.33
N ALA A 429 -20.39 -20.14 17.10
CA ALA A 429 -19.43 -21.23 16.86
C ALA A 429 -17.96 -20.78 17.19
N GLN A 430 -17.62 -19.52 16.91
CA GLN A 430 -16.31 -18.95 17.22
C GLN A 430 -16.10 -18.78 18.73
N LEU A 431 -17.16 -18.44 19.48
CA LEU A 431 -17.10 -18.34 20.94
C LEU A 431 -16.83 -19.74 21.57
N GLU A 432 -17.44 -20.79 21.03
CA GLU A 432 -17.14 -22.18 21.43
C GLU A 432 -15.73 -22.62 21.05
N ALA A 433 -15.20 -22.13 19.92
CA ALA A 433 -13.81 -22.38 19.53
C ALA A 433 -12.82 -21.66 20.49
N ALA A 434 -13.13 -20.42 20.87
CA ALA A 434 -12.36 -19.67 21.83
C ALA A 434 -12.28 -20.37 23.19
N LYS A 435 -13.39 -20.96 23.68
CA LYS A 435 -13.43 -21.72 24.94
C LYS A 435 -12.46 -22.90 24.95
N ARG A 436 -12.16 -23.48 23.78
CA ARG A 436 -11.22 -24.60 23.64
C ARG A 436 -9.77 -24.17 23.52
N ALA A 437 -9.53 -22.94 23.04
CA ALA A 437 -8.20 -22.41 22.76
C ALA A 437 -7.62 -21.58 23.90
N LEU A 438 -8.48 -21.00 24.74
CA LEU A 438 -8.12 -20.10 25.83
C LEU A 438 -8.16 -20.80 27.18
N THR A 439 -7.45 -20.28 28.16
CA THR A 439 -7.61 -20.64 29.56
C THR A 439 -8.96 -20.17 30.10
N ASP A 440 -9.42 -20.74 31.22
CA ASP A 440 -10.70 -20.34 31.83
C ASP A 440 -10.74 -18.85 32.18
N GLU A 441 -9.61 -18.26 32.62
CA GLU A 441 -9.48 -16.86 33.00
C GLU A 441 -9.58 -15.98 31.71
N GLU A 442 -8.84 -16.31 30.67
CA GLU A 442 -8.85 -15.60 29.38
C GLU A 442 -10.23 -15.67 28.69
N TYR A 443 -10.86 -16.85 28.76
CA TYR A 443 -12.22 -16.99 28.23
C TYR A 443 -13.24 -16.13 28.98
N TYR A 444 -13.13 -16.06 30.32
CA TYR A 444 -13.96 -15.19 31.13
C TYR A 444 -13.75 -13.70 30.76
N GLU A 445 -12.50 -13.27 30.57
CA GLU A 445 -12.19 -11.91 30.11
C GLU A 445 -12.84 -11.60 28.73
N LEU A 446 -12.76 -12.54 27.79
CA LEU A 446 -13.40 -12.43 26.47
C LEU A 446 -14.90 -12.23 26.61
N VAL A 447 -15.59 -13.06 27.39
CA VAL A 447 -17.04 -13.00 27.60
C VAL A 447 -17.44 -11.67 28.25
N GLU A 448 -16.71 -11.20 29.24
CA GLU A 448 -16.97 -9.92 29.88
C GLU A 448 -16.75 -8.72 28.93
N ALA A 449 -15.74 -8.80 28.06
CA ALA A 449 -15.51 -7.76 27.03
C ALA A 449 -16.66 -7.72 26.02
N LEU A 450 -17.14 -8.87 25.54
CA LEU A 450 -18.29 -8.94 24.64
C LEU A 450 -19.59 -8.40 25.28
N LYS A 451 -19.85 -8.72 26.54
CA LYS A 451 -20.99 -8.18 27.29
C LYS A 451 -20.94 -6.63 27.40
N LYS A 452 -19.76 -6.08 27.71
CA LYS A 452 -19.56 -4.62 27.81
C LYS A 452 -19.78 -3.92 26.49
N ALA A 453 -19.40 -4.55 25.37
CA ALA A 453 -19.59 -3.98 24.04
C ALA A 453 -21.06 -4.01 23.56
N LYS A 454 -22.00 -4.55 24.35
CA LYS A 454 -23.41 -4.76 23.98
C LYS A 454 -23.60 -5.55 22.67
N ILE A 455 -22.62 -6.37 22.32
CA ILE A 455 -22.63 -7.21 21.13
C ILE A 455 -23.39 -8.50 21.37
N THR A 456 -24.02 -8.66 22.52
CA THR A 456 -24.76 -9.87 22.87
C THR A 456 -26.16 -9.57 23.33
N GLU A 457 -27.18 -10.07 22.62
CA GLU A 457 -27.93 -11.20 23.11
C GLU A 457 -27.70 -12.38 22.13
N PRO A 458 -26.75 -13.26 22.39
CA PRO A 458 -26.78 -14.59 21.78
C PRO A 458 -28.05 -15.25 22.32
N SER A 459 -28.97 -15.47 21.42
CA SER A 459 -30.32 -15.93 21.75
C SER A 459 -30.39 -17.30 22.47
N ASN A 460 -29.28 -18.00 22.67
CA ASN A 460 -29.32 -19.34 23.26
C ASN A 460 -28.17 -19.75 24.21
N LEU A 461 -27.02 -19.09 24.25
CA LEU A 461 -25.88 -19.59 25.08
C LEU A 461 -26.00 -19.23 26.57
N PHE A 462 -26.62 -18.11 26.94
CA PHE A 462 -26.83 -17.74 28.36
C PHE A 462 -28.12 -18.28 28.98
N ARG A 463 -28.96 -19.02 28.23
CA ARG A 463 -30.15 -19.70 28.81
C ARG A 463 -29.80 -20.99 29.55
N ASN A 464 -28.70 -21.63 29.24
CA ASN A 464 -28.36 -22.95 29.80
C ASN A 464 -27.56 -22.92 31.12
N GLU A 465 -26.95 -21.79 31.51
CA GLU A 465 -26.26 -21.69 32.80
C GLU A 465 -27.17 -21.37 34.00
N LYS A 466 -28.46 -21.07 33.78
CA LYS A 466 -29.45 -20.87 34.84
C LYS A 466 -30.21 -22.12 35.24
N LEU A 467 -29.86 -23.30 34.70
CA LEU A 467 -30.55 -24.57 35.01
C LEU A 467 -29.70 -25.62 35.67
N SER A 468 -28.60 -25.22 36.33
CA SER A 468 -27.87 -26.13 37.23
C SER A 468 -27.47 -25.41 38.52
N ILE A 469 -28.46 -25.21 39.39
CA ILE A 469 -28.33 -25.11 40.84
C ILE A 469 -29.33 -26.06 41.42
#